data_a10c7c4247b4bfe67fa40b633d92cca8
#
_entry.id   a10c7c4247b4bfe67fa40b633d92cca8
#
_cell.length_a   1.000
_cell.length_b   1.000
_cell.length_c   1.000
_cell.angle_alpha   90.00
_cell.angle_beta   90.00
_cell.angle_gamma   90.00
#
_symmetry.space_group_name_H-M   'P 1'
#
loop_
_entity.id
_entity.type
_entity.pdbx_description
1 polymer ?
#
loop_
_entity_poly.entity_id
_entity_poly.type
_entity_poly.pdbx_seq_one_letter_code
_entity_poly.pdbx_strand_id
1 'polypeptide(L)'
;MASDSNDEQFASEESSRDEEIEDEDEAMAEPMLAGENSSGKEESKDLEHKRGAGAKPLHAEIMALNESSMLAKSNLFKLQMDELLSETSVAANTKPTRGLDAALKQIRDSLTSLSSVSEMSTDAASNYVRKQSKAGGKLAMIPFPDPAPAVGMPITFAFKAPEVVNIVGSYPLNMAVQSRCGFNVDVVVQMPAELFQERDYLNFRYFYKRAFYVAILLVGLQQHPAINELFDIEFSNLRGDTRLPIVALCPKSGVKHLGKLGCTIRILPSIAHGTLPLRRLSPKRNYVRPSYISGANDSLAENDEANLPATPQYSAAILADALLLTHMKYLFETTEMCPEFPRAASLLRIWIAQRTATGRQFGSHTLAGSQRLNGFVLTMLLAWLLRCARSGGNSGPNLSCAMPAYQLFKGVIEFLAVHDFEETPAQFGSSADTAAFSDNFGAVFVDPSNSLNLLSGVQEWELIELRMEARLTALDINHHVADRFDRVFLSAALTDISAKYDHVFRLEVDLSKFLSAKHGAELKTSRRLAELEFGHPVAAVQNRLSSFLSSALERHARLVAVHPCADACFVDGTKAMRRHVFFIGVVADAAEARRLVDLGPNPDAQPQEASRFRAYWGERAEL
;
A
#
# COMPACT_ATOMS: atom_id res chain seq x y z
N MET A 1 57.00 -13.55 -25.96
CA MET A 1 58.02 -13.90 -24.91
C MET A 1 57.22 -14.18 -23.66
N ALA A 2 56.90 -15.38 -23.49
CA ALA A 2 57.54 -16.41 -22.64
C ALA A 2 57.03 -16.25 -21.19
N SER A 3 56.13 -17.09 -20.80
CA SER A 3 56.29 -18.41 -20.09
C SER A 3 56.45 -18.16 -18.57
N ASP A 4 55.83 -18.81 -17.65
CA ASP A 4 55.58 -20.22 -17.35
C ASP A 4 54.57 -20.30 -16.20
N SER A 5 53.62 -21.08 -16.24
CA SER A 5 53.29 -22.40 -15.66
C SER A 5 53.95 -22.76 -14.33
N ASN A 6 53.11 -23.10 -13.34
CA ASN A 6 53.34 -24.34 -12.57
C ASN A 6 52.02 -24.79 -11.89
N ASP A 7 51.64 -26.00 -12.28
CA ASP A 7 50.80 -26.92 -11.58
C ASP A 7 51.49 -27.45 -10.30
N GLU A 8 50.74 -27.72 -9.23
CA GLU A 8 51.01 -28.88 -8.39
C GLU A 8 49.71 -29.40 -7.73
N GLN A 9 49.36 -30.59 -8.14
CA GLN A 9 48.45 -31.55 -7.51
C GLN A 9 49.02 -31.96 -6.13
N PHE A 10 48.16 -32.21 -5.16
CA PHE A 10 48.34 -33.33 -4.23
C PHE A 10 46.97 -33.93 -3.86
N ALA A 11 46.97 -35.23 -3.91
CA ALA A 11 45.85 -36.14 -3.75
C ALA A 11 45.69 -36.63 -2.30
N SER A 12 44.43 -37.01 -2.02
CA SER A 12 43.96 -38.14 -1.21
C SER A 12 44.53 -38.40 0.19
N GLU A 13 43.61 -38.54 1.15
CA GLU A 13 43.48 -39.77 1.92
C GLU A 13 42.12 -39.92 2.60
N GLU A 14 41.51 -41.06 2.37
CA GLU A 14 40.34 -41.60 3.03
C GLU A 14 40.60 -41.95 4.48
N SER A 15 39.63 -41.75 5.34
CA SER A 15 39.49 -42.58 6.54
C SER A 15 38.03 -42.61 6.98
N SER A 16 37.41 -43.75 6.69
CA SER A 16 36.18 -44.29 7.25
C SER A 16 36.27 -44.43 8.77
N ARG A 17 35.18 -44.08 9.47
CA ARG A 17 34.80 -44.71 10.74
C ARG A 17 33.29 -44.70 10.87
N ASP A 18 32.73 -45.89 10.78
CA ASP A 18 31.42 -46.29 11.25
C ASP A 18 31.38 -46.18 12.78
N GLU A 19 30.36 -45.58 13.31
CA GLU A 19 29.87 -45.84 14.66
C GLU A 19 28.33 -45.93 14.62
N GLU A 20 27.89 -47.19 14.76
CA GLU A 20 26.56 -47.56 15.19
C GLU A 20 26.29 -47.04 16.60
N ILE A 21 25.13 -46.46 16.82
CA ILE A 21 24.52 -46.34 18.16
C ILE A 21 23.03 -46.60 18.04
N GLU A 22 22.64 -47.60 18.71
CA GLU A 22 21.50 -48.34 19.11
C GLU A 22 20.22 -47.50 19.39
N ASP A 23 19.11 -48.16 19.03
CA ASP A 23 17.73 -47.88 19.42
C ASP A 23 17.55 -47.97 20.93
N GLU A 24 16.91 -46.99 21.53
CA GLU A 24 16.22 -47.15 22.80
C GLU A 24 14.73 -46.77 22.68
N ASP A 25 13.92 -47.81 22.60
CA ASP A 25 12.49 -47.82 22.87
C ASP A 25 12.23 -47.46 24.37
N GLU A 26 11.52 -46.37 24.63
CA GLU A 26 10.82 -46.25 25.91
C GLU A 26 9.31 -46.28 25.73
N ALA A 27 8.77 -47.47 25.97
CA ALA A 27 7.38 -47.75 26.23
C ALA A 27 6.98 -47.18 27.61
N MET A 28 5.96 -46.34 27.63
CA MET A 28 5.28 -45.96 28.91
C MET A 28 3.88 -46.56 28.96
N ALA A 29 3.74 -47.35 29.96
CA ALA A 29 2.69 -48.27 30.30
C ALA A 29 1.32 -47.61 30.62
N GLU A 30 0.29 -48.33 30.21
CA GLU A 30 -1.08 -48.25 30.77
C GLU A 30 -1.12 -48.90 32.17
N PRO A 31 -2.00 -48.47 33.05
CA PRO A 31 -2.40 -49.30 34.22
C PRO A 31 -3.71 -50.03 33.95
N MET A 32 -3.58 -51.33 33.83
CA MET A 32 -4.66 -52.27 33.99
C MET A 32 -5.20 -52.28 35.44
N LEU A 33 -6.50 -52.30 35.58
CA LEU A 33 -7.16 -52.85 36.78
C LEU A 33 -8.16 -53.90 36.34
N ALA A 34 -7.84 -55.09 36.76
CA ALA A 34 -8.63 -56.29 36.63
C ALA A 34 -9.64 -56.49 37.77
N GLY A 35 -10.64 -57.29 37.51
CA GLY A 35 -11.55 -57.88 38.49
C GLY A 35 -12.89 -58.20 37.86
N GLU A 36 -13.04 -59.33 37.46
CA GLU A 36 -13.52 -60.65 37.79
C GLU A 36 -15.03 -60.90 37.52
N ASN A 37 -15.22 -61.84 36.62
CA ASN A 37 -16.22 -62.94 36.53
C ASN A 37 -17.57 -62.84 37.23
N SER A 38 -18.65 -63.06 36.47
CA SER A 38 -19.34 -64.36 36.56
C SER A 38 -20.50 -64.48 35.54
N SER A 39 -20.57 -65.65 35.01
CA SER A 39 -21.54 -66.41 34.23
C SER A 39 -23.03 -66.11 34.46
N GLY A 40 -23.81 -66.25 33.37
CA GLY A 40 -25.26 -66.49 33.46
C GLY A 40 -25.99 -66.38 32.12
N LYS A 41 -26.31 -67.51 31.56
CA LYS A 41 -27.15 -67.93 30.47
C LYS A 41 -28.37 -67.07 30.13
N GLU A 42 -28.59 -67.06 28.78
CA GLU A 42 -29.84 -67.21 28.05
C GLU A 42 -31.15 -66.65 28.66
N GLU A 43 -31.78 -65.72 27.93
CA GLU A 43 -33.11 -65.96 27.35
C GLU A 43 -33.49 -64.80 26.40
N SER A 44 -33.93 -65.24 25.22
CA SER A 44 -34.58 -64.46 24.16
C SER A 44 -35.94 -63.95 24.67
N LYS A 45 -36.33 -62.72 24.26
CA LYS A 45 -37.56 -62.36 23.56
C LYS A 45 -37.90 -60.87 23.70
N ASP A 46 -38.16 -60.31 22.55
CA ASP A 46 -39.15 -59.27 22.26
C ASP A 46 -39.40 -58.14 23.29
N LEU A 47 -39.02 -56.93 22.90
CA LEU A 47 -39.88 -55.75 23.11
C LEU A 47 -39.44 -54.63 22.20
N GLU A 48 -40.22 -54.43 21.17
CA GLU A 48 -40.33 -53.17 20.42
C GLU A 48 -40.70 -52.01 21.33
N HIS A 49 -40.21 -50.84 20.91
CA HIS A 49 -40.71 -49.54 21.33
C HIS A 49 -40.46 -49.08 22.76
N LYS A 50 -39.37 -48.31 22.87
CA LYS A 50 -39.43 -46.94 23.49
C LYS A 50 -38.19 -46.15 23.04
N ARG A 51 -38.35 -45.30 22.03
CA ARG A 51 -37.41 -44.20 21.80
C ARG A 51 -37.51 -43.25 22.97
N GLY A 52 -36.60 -43.42 23.92
CA GLY A 52 -36.36 -42.47 25.00
C GLY A 52 -35.53 -41.30 24.48
N ALA A 53 -36.09 -40.10 24.49
CA ALA A 53 -35.35 -38.87 24.30
C ALA A 53 -34.23 -38.78 25.35
N GLY A 54 -32.95 -38.72 24.91
CA GLY A 54 -31.85 -38.36 25.80
C GLY A 54 -30.55 -39.19 25.74
N ALA A 55 -30.32 -40.02 24.71
CA ALA A 55 -29.00 -40.62 24.54
C ALA A 55 -28.01 -39.54 24.06
N LYS A 56 -26.97 -39.25 24.86
CA LYS A 56 -25.88 -38.38 24.42
C LYS A 56 -25.24 -39.01 23.16
N PRO A 57 -25.08 -38.27 22.07
CA PRO A 57 -24.49 -38.82 20.85
C PRO A 57 -23.08 -39.35 21.12
N LEU A 58 -22.80 -40.51 20.54
CA LEU A 58 -21.49 -41.16 20.66
C LEU A 58 -20.40 -40.21 20.10
N HIS A 59 -19.23 -40.19 20.70
CA HIS A 59 -18.14 -39.28 20.31
C HIS A 59 -17.85 -39.37 18.79
N ALA A 60 -17.96 -40.55 18.16
CA ALA A 60 -17.82 -40.75 16.73
C ALA A 60 -18.92 -40.08 15.89
N GLU A 61 -20.16 -40.03 16.40
CA GLU A 61 -21.29 -39.34 15.75
C GLU A 61 -21.13 -37.82 15.84
N ILE A 62 -20.62 -37.32 16.96
CA ILE A 62 -20.29 -35.89 17.13
C ILE A 62 -19.16 -35.49 16.16
N MET A 63 -18.12 -36.31 16.02
CA MET A 63 -17.03 -36.08 15.08
C MET A 63 -17.52 -36.09 13.63
N ALA A 64 -18.32 -37.07 13.23
CA ALA A 64 -18.90 -37.19 11.89
C ALA A 64 -19.84 -36.00 11.57
N LEU A 65 -20.65 -35.56 12.55
CA LEU A 65 -21.49 -34.36 12.43
C LEU A 65 -20.65 -33.10 12.27
N ASN A 66 -19.57 -32.97 13.02
CA ASN A 66 -18.66 -31.84 12.91
C ASN A 66 -17.94 -31.82 11.55
N GLU A 67 -17.44 -32.95 11.08
CA GLU A 67 -16.82 -33.05 9.75
C GLU A 67 -17.80 -32.73 8.62
N SER A 68 -19.02 -33.26 8.68
CA SER A 68 -20.06 -32.97 7.67
C SER A 68 -20.49 -31.51 7.69
N SER A 69 -20.58 -30.89 8.87
CA SER A 69 -20.91 -29.47 9.02
C SER A 69 -19.78 -28.56 8.52
N MET A 70 -18.51 -28.94 8.74
CA MET A 70 -17.36 -28.22 8.21
C MET A 70 -17.29 -28.29 6.69
N LEU A 71 -17.55 -29.47 6.09
CA LEU A 71 -17.61 -29.64 4.64
C LEU A 71 -18.75 -28.83 4.01
N ALA A 72 -19.95 -28.89 4.60
CA ALA A 72 -21.11 -28.12 4.14
C ALA A 72 -20.84 -26.61 4.20
N LYS A 73 -20.25 -26.12 5.31
CA LYS A 73 -19.88 -24.73 5.51
C LYS A 73 -18.82 -24.27 4.50
N SER A 74 -17.77 -25.07 4.29
CA SER A 74 -16.73 -24.77 3.30
C SER A 74 -17.31 -24.64 1.89
N ASN A 75 -18.27 -25.50 1.51
CA ASN A 75 -18.95 -25.44 0.23
C ASN A 75 -19.85 -24.22 0.11
N LEU A 76 -20.61 -23.89 1.15
CA LEU A 76 -21.48 -22.71 1.16
C LEU A 76 -20.64 -21.43 1.03
N PHE A 77 -19.60 -21.29 1.83
CA PHE A 77 -18.70 -20.13 1.79
C PHE A 77 -18.05 -19.97 0.40
N LYS A 78 -17.67 -21.09 -0.25
CA LYS A 78 -17.16 -21.08 -1.60
C LYS A 78 -18.22 -20.57 -2.60
N LEU A 79 -19.45 -21.08 -2.53
CA LEU A 79 -20.54 -20.63 -3.40
C LEU A 79 -20.84 -19.14 -3.24
N GLN A 80 -20.89 -18.65 -2.01
CA GLN A 80 -21.08 -17.22 -1.71
C GLN A 80 -19.96 -16.36 -2.29
N MET A 81 -18.70 -16.82 -2.24
CA MET A 81 -17.58 -16.11 -2.88
C MET A 81 -17.67 -16.12 -4.41
N ASP A 82 -18.06 -17.26 -4.99
CA ASP A 82 -18.23 -17.37 -6.44
C ASP A 82 -19.35 -16.43 -6.91
N GLU A 83 -20.43 -16.31 -6.18
CA GLU A 83 -21.53 -15.39 -6.44
C GLU A 83 -21.08 -13.94 -6.27
N LEU A 84 -20.40 -13.60 -5.15
CA LEU A 84 -19.85 -12.27 -4.93
C LEU A 84 -18.93 -11.84 -6.08
N LEU A 85 -18.04 -12.71 -6.52
CA LEU A 85 -17.16 -12.43 -7.64
C LEU A 85 -17.93 -12.28 -8.96
N SER A 86 -18.99 -13.10 -9.20
CA SER A 86 -19.80 -12.97 -10.40
C SER A 86 -20.55 -11.65 -10.49
N GLU A 87 -21.00 -11.12 -9.35
CA GLU A 87 -21.72 -9.86 -9.28
C GLU A 87 -20.81 -8.63 -9.32
N THR A 88 -19.62 -8.74 -8.72
CA THR A 88 -18.74 -7.58 -8.53
C THR A 88 -17.60 -7.48 -9.54
N SER A 89 -17.21 -8.57 -10.22
CA SER A 89 -16.10 -8.55 -11.18
C SER A 89 -16.44 -7.77 -12.44
N VAL A 90 -15.48 -6.95 -12.86
CA VAL A 90 -15.52 -6.21 -14.12
C VAL A 90 -14.48 -6.79 -15.07
N ALA A 91 -14.94 -7.49 -16.09
CA ALA A 91 -14.08 -8.07 -17.11
C ALA A 91 -13.99 -7.18 -18.35
N ALA A 92 -12.80 -7.05 -18.92
CA ALA A 92 -12.57 -6.38 -20.18
C ALA A 92 -13.21 -7.14 -21.36
N ASN A 93 -13.48 -6.44 -22.47
CA ASN A 93 -14.06 -6.99 -23.72
C ASN A 93 -15.42 -7.69 -23.57
N THR A 94 -16.18 -7.35 -22.55
CA THR A 94 -17.56 -7.86 -22.33
C THR A 94 -18.60 -6.91 -22.94
N LYS A 95 -19.88 -7.35 -23.01
CA LYS A 95 -20.96 -6.46 -23.47
C LYS A 95 -21.08 -5.17 -22.65
N PRO A 96 -21.02 -5.22 -21.30
CA PRO A 96 -21.06 -4.00 -20.48
C PRO A 96 -19.88 -3.05 -20.70
N THR A 97 -18.66 -3.58 -20.92
CA THR A 97 -17.43 -2.78 -21.03
C THR A 97 -17.11 -2.33 -22.45
N ARG A 98 -17.84 -2.79 -23.48
CA ARG A 98 -17.55 -2.47 -24.88
C ARG A 98 -17.48 -0.96 -25.17
N GLY A 99 -18.35 -0.16 -24.53
CA GLY A 99 -18.32 1.29 -24.65
C GLY A 99 -17.07 1.92 -24.01
N LEU A 100 -16.63 1.37 -22.90
CA LEU A 100 -15.38 1.77 -22.22
C LEU A 100 -14.16 1.42 -23.06
N ASP A 101 -14.11 0.21 -23.63
CA ASP A 101 -13.00 -0.22 -24.48
C ASP A 101 -12.87 0.65 -25.76
N ALA A 102 -14.01 1.06 -26.33
CA ALA A 102 -14.04 2.01 -27.46
C ALA A 102 -13.52 3.40 -27.05
N ALA A 103 -13.90 3.90 -25.86
CA ALA A 103 -13.43 5.17 -25.34
C ALA A 103 -11.91 5.12 -25.02
N LEU A 104 -11.41 4.03 -24.46
CA LEU A 104 -9.98 3.82 -24.20
C LEU A 104 -9.14 3.85 -25.49
N LYS A 105 -9.68 3.28 -26.58
CA LYS A 105 -9.04 3.36 -27.89
C LYS A 105 -9.00 4.79 -28.40
N GLN A 106 -10.09 5.54 -28.31
CA GLN A 106 -10.11 6.95 -28.71
C GLN A 106 -9.14 7.81 -27.88
N ILE A 107 -9.06 7.58 -26.58
CA ILE A 107 -8.11 8.25 -25.69
C ILE A 107 -6.69 7.97 -26.13
N ARG A 108 -6.34 6.70 -26.39
CA ARG A 108 -5.01 6.32 -26.87
C ARG A 108 -4.65 7.03 -28.17
N ASP A 109 -5.57 6.99 -29.16
CA ASP A 109 -5.34 7.57 -30.48
C ASP A 109 -5.19 9.11 -30.38
N SER A 110 -5.96 9.76 -29.51
CA SER A 110 -5.83 11.20 -29.21
C SER A 110 -4.48 11.52 -28.57
N LEU A 111 -4.04 10.76 -27.55
CA LEU A 111 -2.77 11.00 -26.85
C LEU A 111 -1.55 10.82 -27.75
N THR A 112 -1.58 9.82 -28.63
CA THR A 112 -0.47 9.54 -29.57
C THR A 112 -0.40 10.54 -30.73
N SER A 113 -1.49 11.26 -31.04
CA SER A 113 -1.56 12.27 -32.09
C SER A 113 -1.19 13.69 -31.64
N LEU A 114 -0.88 13.90 -30.35
CA LEU A 114 -0.53 15.22 -29.83
C LEU A 114 0.73 15.78 -30.47
N SER A 115 0.69 17.07 -30.84
CA SER A 115 1.83 17.77 -31.44
C SER A 115 2.95 18.03 -30.43
N SER A 116 4.19 17.90 -30.86
CA SER A 116 5.35 18.24 -30.05
C SER A 116 5.41 19.72 -29.73
N VAL A 117 5.93 20.06 -28.56
CA VAL A 117 6.17 21.43 -28.09
C VAL A 117 7.66 21.60 -27.86
N SER A 118 8.25 22.63 -28.48
CA SER A 118 9.68 22.96 -28.37
C SER A 118 10.04 23.38 -26.94
N GLU A 119 11.32 23.32 -26.61
CA GLU A 119 11.84 23.74 -25.30
C GLU A 119 11.50 25.20 -24.99
N MET A 120 11.07 25.41 -23.74
CA MET A 120 10.70 26.73 -23.24
C MET A 120 10.99 26.88 -21.74
N SER A 121 11.09 28.15 -21.31
CA SER A 121 11.26 28.46 -19.86
C SER A 121 9.97 28.26 -19.07
N THR A 122 10.07 28.33 -17.74
CA THR A 122 8.94 28.15 -16.81
C THR A 122 7.78 29.12 -17.10
N ASP A 123 8.08 30.41 -17.30
CA ASP A 123 7.06 31.42 -17.58
C ASP A 123 6.41 31.22 -18.94
N ALA A 124 7.21 30.88 -19.96
CA ALA A 124 6.72 30.57 -21.29
C ALA A 124 5.81 29.31 -21.26
N ALA A 125 6.18 28.28 -20.51
CA ALA A 125 5.40 27.05 -20.34
C ALA A 125 4.04 27.33 -19.66
N SER A 126 4.04 28.13 -18.60
CA SER A 126 2.81 28.53 -17.90
C SER A 126 1.88 29.36 -18.81
N ASN A 127 2.45 30.29 -19.57
CA ASN A 127 1.69 31.07 -20.55
C ASN A 127 1.15 30.23 -21.69
N TYR A 128 1.95 29.27 -22.17
CA TYR A 128 1.55 28.34 -23.24
C TYR A 128 0.34 27.51 -22.81
N VAL A 129 0.40 26.82 -21.67
CA VAL A 129 -0.71 26.00 -21.13
C VAL A 129 -1.96 26.85 -20.94
N ARG A 130 -1.82 28.04 -20.34
CA ARG A 130 -2.95 28.97 -20.15
C ARG A 130 -3.58 29.43 -21.46
N LYS A 131 -2.79 29.66 -22.50
CA LYS A 131 -3.27 30.06 -23.83
C LYS A 131 -4.04 28.91 -24.49
N GLN A 132 -3.47 27.71 -24.46
CA GLN A 132 -4.08 26.52 -25.06
C GLN A 132 -5.37 26.12 -24.35
N SER A 133 -5.41 26.19 -23.02
CA SER A 133 -6.61 25.84 -22.23
C SER A 133 -7.77 26.81 -22.44
N LYS A 134 -7.49 28.11 -22.66
CA LYS A 134 -8.53 29.09 -23.02
C LYS A 134 -9.23 28.75 -24.33
N ALA A 135 -8.50 28.22 -25.29
CA ALA A 135 -9.05 27.77 -26.57
C ALA A 135 -10.02 26.57 -26.38
N GLY A 136 -9.83 25.75 -25.36
CA GLY A 136 -10.70 24.63 -24.97
C GLY A 136 -11.85 25.00 -24.01
N GLY A 137 -11.98 26.29 -23.65
CA GLY A 137 -13.11 26.78 -22.82
C GLY A 137 -12.97 26.63 -21.30
N LYS A 138 -11.94 25.93 -20.81
CA LYS A 138 -11.62 25.81 -19.36
C LYS A 138 -10.20 26.31 -19.10
N LEU A 139 -10.02 27.16 -18.09
CA LEU A 139 -8.69 27.66 -17.71
C LEU A 139 -7.93 26.56 -16.95
N ALA A 140 -6.86 26.04 -17.50
CA ALA A 140 -5.94 25.13 -16.82
C ALA A 140 -4.62 25.83 -16.49
N MET A 141 -4.08 25.52 -15.33
CA MET A 141 -2.73 25.87 -14.91
C MET A 141 -1.90 24.60 -14.78
N ILE A 142 -0.57 24.74 -14.88
CA ILE A 142 0.31 23.58 -14.65
C ILE A 142 0.20 23.19 -13.16
N PRO A 143 -0.12 21.93 -12.83
CA PRO A 143 -0.25 21.47 -11.45
C PRO A 143 1.15 21.20 -10.85
N PHE A 144 1.94 22.28 -10.70
CA PHE A 144 3.25 22.16 -10.06
C PHE A 144 3.08 21.74 -8.58
N PRO A 145 3.94 20.84 -8.09
CA PRO A 145 4.00 20.56 -6.65
C PRO A 145 4.45 21.80 -5.86
N ASP A 146 4.19 21.79 -4.58
CA ASP A 146 4.75 22.80 -3.66
C ASP A 146 6.12 22.29 -3.12
N PRO A 147 7.18 23.10 -3.28
CA PRO A 147 7.24 24.42 -3.91
C PRO A 147 7.19 24.36 -5.44
N ALA A 148 6.55 25.36 -6.02
CA ALA A 148 6.62 25.59 -7.46
C ALA A 148 8.05 25.98 -7.91
N PRO A 149 8.41 25.78 -9.19
CA PRO A 149 9.74 26.16 -9.67
C PRO A 149 10.00 27.64 -9.46
N ALA A 150 11.15 27.96 -8.83
CA ALA A 150 11.55 29.33 -8.57
C ALA A 150 11.79 30.09 -9.88
N VAL A 151 11.50 31.39 -9.87
CA VAL A 151 11.79 32.29 -11.01
C VAL A 151 13.29 32.26 -11.29
N GLY A 152 13.67 31.99 -12.56
CA GLY A 152 15.08 31.91 -12.96
C GLY A 152 15.75 30.55 -12.74
N MET A 153 15.02 29.53 -12.25
CA MET A 153 15.53 28.17 -12.15
C MET A 153 15.94 27.66 -13.55
N PRO A 154 17.14 27.09 -13.72
CA PRO A 154 17.60 26.57 -15.02
C PRO A 154 16.93 25.22 -15.33
N ILE A 155 15.64 25.27 -15.66
CA ILE A 155 14.86 24.14 -16.11
C ILE A 155 14.14 24.49 -17.42
N THR A 156 14.17 23.59 -18.38
CA THR A 156 13.44 23.71 -19.64
C THR A 156 12.32 22.68 -19.69
N PHE A 157 11.21 23.08 -20.30
CA PHE A 157 10.02 22.28 -20.49
C PHE A 157 9.82 22.04 -21.98
N ALA A 158 9.66 20.79 -22.34
CA ALA A 158 9.32 20.37 -23.70
C ALA A 158 8.26 19.28 -23.65
N PHE A 159 7.56 19.06 -24.74
CA PHE A 159 6.59 17.96 -24.88
C PHE A 159 6.85 17.24 -26.21
N LYS A 160 6.83 15.93 -26.15
CA LYS A 160 6.75 15.02 -27.30
C LYS A 160 5.63 14.03 -27.05
N ALA A 161 5.00 13.55 -28.10
CA ALA A 161 3.96 12.52 -28.00
C ALA A 161 4.51 11.30 -27.23
N PRO A 162 3.66 10.60 -26.45
CA PRO A 162 4.10 9.46 -25.67
C PRO A 162 4.62 8.33 -26.56
N GLU A 163 5.67 7.65 -26.09
CA GLU A 163 6.22 6.47 -26.78
C GLU A 163 5.29 5.26 -26.66
N VAL A 164 4.70 5.10 -25.48
CA VAL A 164 3.83 3.96 -25.14
C VAL A 164 2.59 4.45 -24.42
N VAL A 165 1.42 3.97 -24.84
CA VAL A 165 0.13 4.17 -24.15
C VAL A 165 -0.49 2.80 -23.93
N ASN A 166 -0.51 2.33 -22.68
CA ASN A 166 -1.01 1.01 -22.30
C ASN A 166 -2.00 1.09 -21.13
N ILE A 167 -2.94 0.16 -21.11
CA ILE A 167 -3.81 -0.05 -19.96
C ILE A 167 -3.07 -0.91 -18.94
N VAL A 168 -3.08 -0.52 -17.66
CA VAL A 168 -2.41 -1.21 -16.57
C VAL A 168 -3.35 -1.45 -15.39
N GLY A 169 -2.86 -2.16 -14.39
CA GLY A 169 -3.58 -2.39 -13.15
C GLY A 169 -4.61 -3.51 -13.23
N SER A 170 -5.69 -3.38 -12.48
CA SER A 170 -6.64 -4.48 -12.29
C SER A 170 -7.54 -4.78 -13.48
N TYR A 171 -7.85 -3.76 -14.30
CA TYR A 171 -8.80 -3.94 -15.41
C TYR A 171 -8.30 -4.92 -16.50
N PRO A 172 -7.09 -4.77 -17.07
CA PRO A 172 -6.60 -5.68 -18.09
C PRO A 172 -6.26 -7.09 -17.55
N LEU A 173 -6.08 -7.24 -16.24
CA LEU A 173 -5.82 -8.52 -15.57
C LEU A 173 -7.09 -9.22 -15.06
N ASN A 174 -8.29 -8.70 -15.39
CA ASN A 174 -9.58 -9.23 -14.91
C ASN A 174 -9.66 -9.31 -13.36
N MET A 175 -9.03 -8.35 -12.68
CA MET A 175 -9.05 -8.21 -11.22
C MET A 175 -9.83 -6.96 -10.78
N ALA A 176 -10.47 -6.26 -11.72
CA ALA A 176 -11.25 -5.07 -11.42
C ALA A 176 -12.55 -5.47 -10.72
N VAL A 177 -12.88 -4.74 -9.67
CA VAL A 177 -14.06 -4.98 -8.84
C VAL A 177 -14.91 -3.73 -8.80
N GLN A 178 -16.20 -3.87 -9.06
CA GLN A 178 -17.19 -2.81 -8.91
C GLN A 178 -17.39 -2.53 -7.42
N SER A 179 -17.20 -1.29 -7.00
CA SER A 179 -17.49 -0.84 -5.65
C SER A 179 -18.61 0.21 -5.65
N ARG A 180 -19.07 0.64 -4.47
CA ARG A 180 -20.04 1.75 -4.35
C ARG A 180 -19.51 3.05 -4.96
N CYS A 181 -18.19 3.25 -4.95
CA CYS A 181 -17.52 4.41 -5.55
C CYS A 181 -17.10 4.16 -7.01
N GLY A 182 -17.55 3.06 -7.63
CA GLY A 182 -17.12 2.64 -8.96
C GLY A 182 -15.78 1.89 -8.95
N PHE A 183 -15.12 1.88 -10.10
CA PHE A 183 -13.77 1.32 -10.27
C PHE A 183 -12.90 2.23 -11.13
N ASN A 184 -11.57 2.03 -11.06
CA ASN A 184 -10.62 2.80 -11.85
C ASN A 184 -10.05 1.96 -12.99
N VAL A 185 -9.84 2.62 -14.14
CA VAL A 185 -9.06 2.09 -15.26
C VAL A 185 -7.84 2.96 -15.44
N ASP A 186 -6.67 2.37 -15.27
CA ASP A 186 -5.40 3.07 -15.30
C ASP A 186 -4.77 2.95 -16.71
N VAL A 187 -4.50 4.10 -17.32
CA VAL A 187 -3.81 4.21 -18.60
C VAL A 187 -2.44 4.82 -18.36
N VAL A 188 -1.40 4.03 -18.54
CA VAL A 188 -0.02 4.53 -18.48
C VAL A 188 0.37 5.19 -19.77
N VAL A 189 0.99 6.35 -19.64
CA VAL A 189 1.51 7.16 -20.73
C VAL A 189 3.01 7.34 -20.51
N GLN A 190 3.84 6.67 -21.31
CA GLN A 190 5.28 6.71 -21.16
C GLN A 190 5.85 7.98 -21.81
N MET A 191 6.43 8.83 -20.97
CA MET A 191 7.12 10.05 -21.41
C MET A 191 8.42 9.67 -22.11
N PRO A 192 8.74 10.27 -23.28
CA PRO A 192 9.99 10.05 -23.99
C PRO A 192 11.23 10.38 -23.14
N ALA A 193 12.23 9.50 -23.20
CA ALA A 193 13.47 9.63 -22.43
C ALA A 193 14.22 10.93 -22.73
N GLU A 194 14.12 11.44 -23.97
CA GLU A 194 14.75 12.67 -24.44
C GLU A 194 14.31 13.94 -23.68
N LEU A 195 13.14 13.89 -23.01
CA LEU A 195 12.64 15.00 -22.19
C LEU A 195 13.42 15.17 -20.89
N PHE A 196 14.20 14.16 -20.49
CA PHE A 196 14.87 14.11 -19.20
C PHE A 196 16.38 14.15 -19.33
N GLN A 197 17.01 14.84 -18.37
CA GLN A 197 18.45 14.83 -18.17
C GLN A 197 18.80 13.83 -17.05
N GLU A 198 20.03 13.30 -17.07
CA GLU A 198 20.50 12.30 -16.09
C GLU A 198 20.29 12.71 -14.61
N ARG A 199 20.35 14.03 -14.32
CA ARG A 199 20.23 14.59 -12.96
C ARG A 199 18.84 15.14 -12.62
N ASP A 200 17.85 14.90 -13.46
CA ASP A 200 16.50 15.43 -13.21
C ASP A 200 15.79 14.79 -12.01
N TYR A 201 16.32 13.70 -11.47
CA TYR A 201 15.84 13.14 -10.22
C TYR A 201 16.12 14.03 -8.98
N LEU A 202 16.92 15.10 -9.11
CA LEU A 202 17.25 16.03 -8.02
C LEU A 202 16.32 17.24 -8.01
N ASN A 203 16.07 17.78 -6.79
CA ASN A 203 15.48 19.11 -6.57
C ASN A 203 14.16 19.34 -7.32
N PHE A 204 13.25 18.38 -7.29
CA PHE A 204 11.92 18.44 -7.91
C PHE A 204 11.90 18.56 -9.45
N ARG A 205 13.03 18.57 -10.15
CA ARG A 205 13.06 18.74 -11.61
C ARG A 205 12.21 17.71 -12.35
N TYR A 206 12.26 16.43 -11.92
CA TYR A 206 11.41 15.39 -12.46
C TYR A 206 9.93 15.71 -12.30
N PHE A 207 9.51 16.09 -11.10
CA PHE A 207 8.11 16.41 -10.81
C PHE A 207 7.61 17.64 -11.55
N TYR A 208 8.46 18.65 -11.77
CA TYR A 208 8.10 19.82 -12.57
C TYR A 208 7.87 19.46 -14.05
N LYS A 209 8.78 18.69 -14.66
CA LYS A 209 8.65 18.22 -16.04
C LYS A 209 7.43 17.32 -16.20
N ARG A 210 7.21 16.42 -15.25
CA ARG A 210 6.03 15.57 -15.18
C ARG A 210 4.73 16.36 -15.10
N ALA A 211 4.67 17.39 -14.26
CA ALA A 211 3.50 18.26 -14.13
C ALA A 211 3.17 19.00 -15.40
N PHE A 212 4.20 19.53 -16.09
CA PHE A 212 4.02 20.16 -17.40
C PHE A 212 3.49 19.15 -18.43
N TYR A 213 4.06 17.94 -18.48
CA TYR A 213 3.60 16.88 -19.38
C TYR A 213 2.12 16.55 -19.17
N VAL A 214 1.70 16.35 -17.91
CA VAL A 214 0.30 16.12 -17.53
C VAL A 214 -0.61 17.27 -17.96
N ALA A 215 -0.15 18.52 -17.84
CA ALA A 215 -0.93 19.67 -18.26
C ALA A 215 -1.18 19.68 -19.77
N ILE A 216 -0.19 19.30 -20.59
CA ILE A 216 -0.38 19.17 -22.05
C ILE A 216 -1.33 18.03 -22.40
N LEU A 217 -1.23 16.88 -21.72
CA LEU A 217 -2.18 15.76 -21.92
C LEU A 217 -3.61 16.18 -21.60
N LEU A 218 -3.84 16.88 -20.48
CA LEU A 218 -5.16 17.36 -20.09
C LEU A 218 -5.75 18.30 -21.16
N VAL A 219 -4.96 19.29 -21.59
CA VAL A 219 -5.40 20.27 -22.60
C VAL A 219 -5.71 19.57 -23.92
N GLY A 220 -4.87 18.63 -24.36
CA GLY A 220 -5.09 17.86 -25.57
C GLY A 220 -6.38 17.04 -25.53
N LEU A 221 -6.65 16.36 -24.43
CA LEU A 221 -7.88 15.60 -24.24
C LEU A 221 -9.12 16.50 -24.19
N GLN A 222 -9.03 17.66 -23.53
CA GLN A 222 -10.14 18.64 -23.50
C GLN A 222 -10.45 19.25 -24.87
N GLN A 223 -9.46 19.38 -25.73
CA GLN A 223 -9.64 19.88 -27.11
C GLN A 223 -10.21 18.83 -28.07
N HIS A 224 -10.17 17.54 -27.69
CA HIS A 224 -10.73 16.47 -28.52
C HIS A 224 -12.25 16.37 -28.34
N PRO A 225 -13.09 16.71 -29.35
CA PRO A 225 -14.53 16.87 -29.19
C PRO A 225 -15.21 15.61 -28.65
N ALA A 226 -14.95 14.44 -29.23
CA ALA A 226 -15.58 13.19 -28.84
C ALA A 226 -15.25 12.77 -27.40
N ILE A 227 -14.03 13.06 -26.90
CA ILE A 227 -13.64 12.73 -25.53
C ILE A 227 -14.28 13.74 -24.56
N ASN A 228 -14.24 15.02 -24.91
CA ASN A 228 -14.82 16.08 -24.08
C ASN A 228 -16.35 15.98 -23.97
N GLU A 229 -17.04 15.39 -24.94
CA GLU A 229 -18.49 15.10 -24.84
C GLU A 229 -18.79 13.96 -23.86
N LEU A 230 -17.89 12.98 -23.76
CA LEU A 230 -18.11 11.79 -22.92
C LEU A 230 -17.68 11.99 -21.46
N PHE A 231 -16.64 12.78 -21.22
CA PHE A 231 -15.98 12.86 -19.91
C PHE A 231 -15.84 14.30 -19.40
N ASP A 232 -15.95 14.43 -18.09
CA ASP A 232 -15.38 15.56 -17.35
C ASP A 232 -13.90 15.24 -17.10
N ILE A 233 -13.03 16.16 -17.57
CA ILE A 233 -11.59 15.98 -17.57
C ILE A 233 -10.95 16.97 -16.60
N GLU A 234 -10.29 16.47 -15.57
CA GLU A 234 -9.72 17.27 -14.50
C GLU A 234 -8.37 16.72 -13.99
N PHE A 235 -7.64 17.55 -13.27
CA PHE A 235 -6.47 17.07 -12.53
C PHE A 235 -6.90 16.35 -11.25
N SER A 236 -6.14 15.32 -10.93
CA SER A 236 -6.21 14.63 -9.65
C SER A 236 -4.78 14.31 -9.19
N ASN A 237 -4.61 13.82 -7.99
CA ASN A 237 -3.30 13.43 -7.47
C ASN A 237 -3.28 11.92 -7.21
N LEU A 238 -2.27 11.24 -7.73
CA LEU A 238 -2.11 9.81 -7.49
C LEU A 238 -1.79 9.55 -6.02
N ARG A 239 -2.66 8.77 -5.36
CA ARG A 239 -2.55 8.44 -3.93
C ARG A 239 -2.48 9.69 -3.03
N GLY A 240 -3.10 10.80 -3.44
CA GLY A 240 -3.08 12.05 -2.69
C GLY A 240 -1.73 12.78 -2.69
N ASP A 241 -0.73 12.30 -3.41
CA ASP A 241 0.60 12.92 -3.49
C ASP A 241 0.60 14.05 -4.54
N THR A 242 0.75 15.28 -4.08
CA THR A 242 0.74 16.47 -4.95
C THR A 242 1.91 16.53 -5.93
N ARG A 243 2.97 15.74 -5.69
CA ARG A 243 4.09 15.58 -6.64
C ARG A 243 3.72 14.75 -7.86
N LEU A 244 2.64 13.96 -7.74
CA LEU A 244 2.19 13.01 -8.74
C LEU A 244 0.82 13.37 -9.33
N PRO A 245 0.67 14.58 -9.96
CA PRO A 245 -0.57 14.93 -10.64
C PRO A 245 -0.86 13.97 -11.79
N ILE A 246 -2.12 13.64 -11.99
CA ILE A 246 -2.64 12.79 -13.06
C ILE A 246 -3.84 13.45 -13.73
N VAL A 247 -4.25 12.95 -14.87
CA VAL A 247 -5.54 13.35 -15.48
C VAL A 247 -6.59 12.30 -15.13
N ALA A 248 -7.70 12.74 -14.55
CA ALA A 248 -8.87 11.92 -14.28
C ALA A 248 -9.98 12.26 -15.30
N LEU A 249 -10.58 11.24 -15.89
CA LEU A 249 -11.71 11.33 -16.80
C LEU A 249 -12.90 10.64 -16.13
N CYS A 250 -13.88 11.43 -15.69
CA CYS A 250 -15.11 10.96 -15.08
C CYS A 250 -16.23 11.02 -16.11
N PRO A 251 -17.01 9.94 -16.36
CA PRO A 251 -18.12 9.96 -17.30
C PRO A 251 -19.15 11.01 -16.94
N LYS A 252 -19.59 11.81 -17.91
CA LYS A 252 -20.64 12.81 -17.70
C LYS A 252 -21.98 12.14 -17.43
N SER A 253 -22.80 12.76 -16.60
CA SER A 253 -24.10 12.24 -16.15
C SER A 253 -25.06 11.87 -17.29
N GLY A 254 -24.92 12.50 -18.49
CA GLY A 254 -25.73 12.23 -19.67
C GLY A 254 -25.33 10.99 -20.48
N VAL A 255 -24.16 10.40 -20.21
CA VAL A 255 -23.62 9.28 -21.00
C VAL A 255 -24.03 7.95 -20.37
N LYS A 256 -25.23 7.48 -20.77
CA LYS A 256 -25.91 6.32 -20.14
C LYS A 256 -25.06 5.06 -20.07
N HIS A 257 -24.20 4.77 -21.06
CA HIS A 257 -23.42 3.54 -21.11
C HIS A 257 -22.24 3.56 -20.14
N LEU A 258 -21.50 4.67 -20.06
CA LEU A 258 -20.33 4.83 -19.18
C LEU A 258 -20.73 5.23 -17.76
N GLY A 259 -21.78 6.05 -17.62
CA GLY A 259 -22.30 6.49 -16.32
C GLY A 259 -22.83 5.33 -15.46
N LYS A 260 -23.43 4.31 -16.07
CA LYS A 260 -23.87 3.10 -15.35
C LYS A 260 -22.71 2.23 -14.85
N LEU A 261 -21.59 2.25 -15.56
CA LEU A 261 -20.38 1.53 -15.13
C LEU A 261 -19.70 2.18 -13.93
N GLY A 262 -19.91 3.49 -13.70
CA GLY A 262 -19.26 4.21 -12.60
C GLY A 262 -17.73 4.11 -12.63
N CYS A 263 -17.12 4.10 -13.83
CA CYS A 263 -15.67 3.99 -13.98
C CYS A 263 -15.01 5.36 -14.06
N THR A 264 -13.84 5.51 -13.46
CA THR A 264 -12.95 6.66 -13.65
C THR A 264 -11.71 6.21 -14.40
N ILE A 265 -11.40 6.85 -15.55
CA ILE A 265 -10.17 6.58 -16.29
C ILE A 265 -9.10 7.53 -15.76
N ARG A 266 -7.94 6.97 -15.37
CA ARG A 266 -6.82 7.74 -14.85
C ARG A 266 -5.63 7.65 -15.80
N ILE A 267 -5.12 8.78 -16.27
CA ILE A 267 -3.94 8.85 -17.11
C ILE A 267 -2.71 9.04 -16.22
N LEU A 268 -1.85 8.04 -16.20
CA LEU A 268 -0.69 7.96 -15.32
C LEU A 268 0.58 8.16 -16.15
N PRO A 269 1.31 9.28 -16.00
CA PRO A 269 2.62 9.41 -16.59
C PRO A 269 3.61 8.40 -16.02
N SER A 270 4.47 7.87 -16.87
CA SER A 270 5.57 6.97 -16.52
C SER A 270 6.81 7.35 -17.33
N ILE A 271 7.95 6.80 -16.97
CA ILE A 271 9.21 6.92 -17.72
C ILE A 271 9.72 5.54 -18.11
N ALA A 272 10.44 5.48 -19.23
CA ALA A 272 11.08 4.25 -19.68
C ALA A 272 12.13 3.77 -18.65
N HIS A 273 12.28 2.47 -18.54
CA HIS A 273 13.35 1.89 -17.72
C HIS A 273 14.71 2.37 -18.24
N GLY A 274 15.55 2.89 -17.36
CA GLY A 274 16.87 3.41 -17.71
C GLY A 274 16.92 4.90 -18.04
N THR A 275 15.78 5.61 -18.20
CA THR A 275 15.75 7.07 -18.37
C THR A 275 16.45 7.80 -17.23
N LEU A 276 16.23 7.35 -16.01
CA LEU A 276 16.94 7.81 -14.82
C LEU A 276 17.75 6.66 -14.22
N PRO A 277 18.96 6.93 -13.66
CA PRO A 277 19.80 5.88 -13.08
C PRO A 277 19.21 5.37 -11.77
N LEU A 278 18.39 4.29 -11.82
CA LEU A 278 17.68 3.74 -10.65
C LEU A 278 18.63 3.44 -9.47
N ARG A 279 19.87 3.01 -9.75
CA ARG A 279 20.89 2.76 -8.71
C ARG A 279 21.25 4.00 -7.89
N ARG A 280 20.97 5.20 -8.40
CA ARG A 280 21.18 6.46 -7.68
C ARG A 280 19.97 6.85 -6.85
N LEU A 281 18.81 6.24 -7.07
CA LEU A 281 17.56 6.48 -6.31
C LEU A 281 17.48 5.56 -5.06
N SER A 282 18.60 5.44 -4.33
CA SER A 282 18.68 4.67 -3.09
C SER A 282 17.97 5.38 -1.93
N PRO A 283 17.28 4.68 -1.04
CA PRO A 283 16.62 5.30 0.12
C PRO A 283 17.59 5.99 1.10
N LYS A 284 18.88 5.67 1.06
CA LYS A 284 19.92 6.25 1.95
C LYS A 284 20.37 7.67 1.59
N ARG A 285 19.90 8.25 0.49
CA ARG A 285 20.41 9.53 -0.03
C ARG A 285 19.41 10.66 0.09
N ASN A 286 19.94 11.89 0.21
CA ASN A 286 19.17 13.10 0.06
C ASN A 286 19.09 13.53 -1.41
N TYR A 287 17.90 13.90 -1.88
CA TYR A 287 17.63 14.36 -3.25
C TYR A 287 17.14 15.80 -3.32
N VAL A 288 16.95 16.42 -2.18
CA VAL A 288 16.35 17.75 -2.08
C VAL A 288 17.29 18.67 -1.31
N ARG A 289 17.76 19.73 -1.94
CA ARG A 289 18.59 20.75 -1.31
C ARG A 289 17.75 21.96 -0.96
N PRO A 290 17.63 22.34 0.32
CA PRO A 290 16.84 23.49 0.74
C PRO A 290 17.32 24.80 0.11
N SER A 291 18.62 24.99 -0.03
CA SER A 291 19.22 26.16 -0.70
C SER A 291 18.72 26.37 -2.13
N TYR A 292 18.52 25.25 -2.86
CA TYR A 292 18.02 25.28 -4.23
C TYR A 292 16.54 25.68 -4.32
N ILE A 293 15.77 25.38 -3.27
CA ILE A 293 14.32 25.59 -3.24
C ILE A 293 13.97 26.97 -2.73
N SER A 294 14.73 27.49 -1.77
CA SER A 294 14.47 28.83 -1.17
C SER A 294 14.81 30.00 -2.09
N GLY A 295 15.53 29.73 -3.19
CA GLY A 295 15.80 30.76 -4.23
C GLY A 295 16.69 31.93 -3.81
N ALA A 296 17.24 31.95 -2.59
CA ALA A 296 18.14 33.01 -2.17
C ALA A 296 18.85 32.72 -0.83
N ASN A 297 20.09 33.10 -0.74
CA ASN A 297 20.81 33.68 0.41
C ASN A 297 20.77 33.03 1.81
N ASP A 298 20.05 31.96 2.03
CA ASP A 298 20.30 31.09 3.17
C ASP A 298 21.54 30.24 2.81
N SER A 299 22.71 30.86 3.00
CA SER A 299 24.00 30.18 2.90
C SER A 299 24.13 29.19 4.06
N LEU A 300 23.47 28.04 3.93
CA LEU A 300 23.94 26.84 4.59
C LEU A 300 25.33 26.61 4.00
N ALA A 301 26.37 26.55 4.83
CA ALA A 301 27.70 26.25 4.38
C ALA A 301 27.67 24.95 3.55
N GLU A 302 28.47 24.86 2.48
CA GLU A 302 28.50 23.65 1.62
C GLU A 302 28.72 22.35 2.42
N ASN A 303 29.33 22.45 3.61
CA ASN A 303 29.56 21.37 4.55
C ASN A 303 28.26 20.87 5.24
N ASP A 304 27.24 21.71 5.39
CA ASP A 304 25.97 21.32 6.02
C ASP A 304 25.05 20.58 5.02
N GLU A 305 25.20 20.81 3.71
CA GLU A 305 24.46 20.07 2.69
C GLU A 305 24.87 18.58 2.60
N ALA A 306 26.09 18.24 3.01
CA ALA A 306 26.58 16.84 3.02
C ALA A 306 25.94 16.00 4.13
N ASN A 307 25.43 16.64 5.18
CA ASN A 307 24.85 16.00 6.36
C ASN A 307 23.30 16.04 6.39
N LEU A 308 22.66 16.41 5.28
CA LEU A 308 21.20 16.42 5.22
C LEU A 308 20.63 14.99 5.31
N PRO A 309 19.51 14.81 6.04
CA PRO A 309 18.87 13.50 6.17
C PRO A 309 18.44 12.95 4.82
N ALA A 310 18.41 11.63 4.70
CA ALA A 310 17.90 10.94 3.52
C ALA A 310 16.44 11.33 3.23
N THR A 311 16.05 11.24 1.95
CA THR A 311 14.68 11.53 1.50
C THR A 311 14.08 10.31 0.77
N PRO A 312 13.80 9.20 1.50
CA PRO A 312 13.37 7.94 0.92
C PRO A 312 11.98 8.02 0.26
N GLN A 313 11.05 8.83 0.78
CA GLN A 313 9.72 8.99 0.20
C GLN A 313 9.76 9.76 -1.13
N TYR A 314 10.73 10.67 -1.28
CA TYR A 314 10.96 11.40 -2.53
C TYR A 314 11.43 10.45 -3.65
N SER A 315 12.44 9.62 -3.37
CA SER A 315 12.95 8.66 -4.36
C SER A 315 11.90 7.58 -4.69
N ALA A 316 11.16 7.10 -3.69
CA ALA A 316 10.08 6.13 -3.88
C ALA A 316 8.97 6.66 -4.81
N ALA A 317 8.65 7.96 -4.76
CA ALA A 317 7.66 8.56 -5.66
C ALA A 317 8.10 8.53 -7.13
N ILE A 318 9.39 8.77 -7.42
CA ILE A 318 9.96 8.66 -8.78
C ILE A 318 9.98 7.20 -9.25
N LEU A 319 10.42 6.28 -8.36
CA LEU A 319 10.49 4.86 -8.67
C LEU A 319 9.10 4.26 -8.93
N ALA A 320 8.08 4.71 -8.22
CA ALA A 320 6.71 4.26 -8.42
C ALA A 320 6.22 4.55 -9.85
N ASP A 321 6.54 5.71 -10.43
CA ASP A 321 6.22 6.03 -11.82
C ASP A 321 7.06 5.20 -12.82
N ALA A 322 8.35 5.00 -12.52
CA ALA A 322 9.27 4.26 -13.39
C ALA A 322 8.94 2.77 -13.51
N LEU A 323 8.33 2.19 -12.46
CA LEU A 323 8.14 0.74 -12.35
C LEU A 323 6.72 0.26 -12.70
N LEU A 324 5.80 1.16 -13.10
CA LEU A 324 4.42 0.81 -13.41
C LEU A 324 4.30 -0.34 -14.44
N LEU A 325 5.01 -0.26 -15.55
CA LEU A 325 5.00 -1.29 -16.59
C LEU A 325 5.73 -2.56 -16.15
N THR A 326 6.78 -2.43 -15.36
CA THR A 326 7.52 -3.58 -14.79
C THR A 326 6.63 -4.39 -13.86
N HIS A 327 5.90 -3.73 -12.96
CA HIS A 327 4.94 -4.38 -12.08
C HIS A 327 3.79 -5.02 -12.87
N MET A 328 3.30 -4.34 -13.91
CA MET A 328 2.25 -4.88 -14.76
C MET A 328 2.69 -6.18 -15.45
N LYS A 329 3.89 -6.20 -16.03
CA LYS A 329 4.48 -7.38 -16.67
C LYS A 329 4.61 -8.53 -15.67
N TYR A 330 5.11 -8.25 -14.48
CA TYR A 330 5.26 -9.25 -13.42
C TYR A 330 3.93 -9.88 -13.01
N LEU A 331 2.90 -9.06 -12.82
CA LEU A 331 1.55 -9.53 -12.46
C LEU A 331 0.90 -10.31 -13.60
N PHE A 332 1.12 -9.91 -14.84
CA PHE A 332 0.64 -10.63 -16.02
C PHE A 332 1.25 -12.04 -16.09
N GLU A 333 2.57 -12.16 -15.96
CA GLU A 333 3.27 -13.45 -15.89
C GLU A 333 2.76 -14.33 -14.73
N THR A 334 2.45 -13.73 -13.59
CA THR A 334 1.87 -14.45 -12.43
C THR A 334 0.46 -14.95 -12.74
N THR A 335 -0.34 -14.18 -13.46
CA THR A 335 -1.69 -14.58 -13.89
C THR A 335 -1.65 -15.76 -14.85
N GLU A 336 -0.69 -15.78 -15.77
CA GLU A 336 -0.50 -16.91 -16.68
C GLU A 336 -0.09 -18.20 -15.94
N MET A 337 0.70 -18.08 -14.88
CA MET A 337 1.14 -19.22 -14.07
C MET A 337 0.06 -19.77 -13.13
N CYS A 338 -0.83 -18.92 -12.63
CA CYS A 338 -1.83 -19.27 -11.63
C CYS A 338 -3.22 -18.80 -12.08
N PRO A 339 -4.06 -19.67 -12.66
CA PRO A 339 -5.38 -19.29 -13.19
C PRO A 339 -6.33 -18.70 -12.14
N GLU A 340 -6.21 -19.12 -10.89
CA GLU A 340 -7.03 -18.62 -9.77
C GLU A 340 -6.49 -17.31 -9.14
N PHE A 341 -5.31 -16.87 -9.57
CA PHE A 341 -4.69 -15.63 -9.05
C PHE A 341 -5.58 -14.38 -9.25
N PRO A 342 -6.21 -14.13 -10.41
CA PRO A 342 -7.07 -12.96 -10.59
C PRO A 342 -8.27 -12.97 -9.63
N ARG A 343 -8.88 -14.13 -9.43
CA ARG A 343 -10.03 -14.29 -8.55
C ARG A 343 -9.66 -14.06 -7.08
N ALA A 344 -8.53 -14.65 -6.63
CA ALA A 344 -8.01 -14.44 -5.28
C ALA A 344 -7.62 -12.97 -5.04
N ALA A 345 -6.98 -12.32 -6.02
CA ALA A 345 -6.66 -10.90 -5.96
C ALA A 345 -7.91 -10.03 -5.89
N SER A 346 -8.99 -10.38 -6.61
CA SER A 346 -10.28 -9.68 -6.52
C SER A 346 -10.90 -9.78 -5.13
N LEU A 347 -10.87 -10.96 -4.50
CA LEU A 347 -11.32 -11.15 -3.11
C LEU A 347 -10.51 -10.29 -2.12
N LEU A 348 -9.18 -10.27 -2.26
CA LEU A 348 -8.31 -9.40 -1.43
C LEU A 348 -8.63 -7.92 -1.64
N ARG A 349 -8.95 -7.51 -2.85
CA ARG A 349 -9.33 -6.11 -3.17
C ARG A 349 -10.68 -5.74 -2.55
N ILE A 350 -11.66 -6.64 -2.59
CA ILE A 350 -12.95 -6.44 -1.92
C ILE A 350 -12.72 -6.33 -0.41
N TRP A 351 -11.96 -7.27 0.16
CA TRP A 351 -11.67 -7.31 1.58
C TRP A 351 -10.99 -6.04 2.09
N ILE A 352 -9.90 -5.59 1.43
CA ILE A 352 -9.18 -4.38 1.85
C ILE A 352 -10.01 -3.12 1.66
N ALA A 353 -10.80 -3.04 0.58
CA ALA A 353 -11.68 -1.90 0.34
C ALA A 353 -12.72 -1.70 1.46
N GLN A 354 -13.23 -2.78 2.03
CA GLN A 354 -14.15 -2.72 3.18
C GLN A 354 -13.46 -2.18 4.46
N ARG A 355 -12.15 -2.36 4.59
CA ARG A 355 -11.38 -2.01 5.79
C ARG A 355 -10.68 -0.67 5.71
N THR A 356 -10.26 -0.28 4.51
CA THR A 356 -9.57 1.01 4.27
C THR A 356 -10.44 2.01 3.51
N ALA A 357 -11.75 1.76 3.42
CA ALA A 357 -12.66 2.56 2.60
C ALA A 357 -12.53 4.06 2.87
N THR A 358 -12.28 4.81 1.80
CA THR A 358 -12.45 6.27 1.77
C THR A 358 -13.89 6.60 2.16
N GLY A 359 -14.06 7.57 3.02
CA GLY A 359 -15.40 8.01 3.43
C GLY A 359 -15.87 7.45 4.77
N ARG A 360 -14.99 6.83 5.56
CA ARG A 360 -15.27 6.60 6.98
C ARG A 360 -15.63 7.93 7.63
N GLN A 361 -16.64 7.94 8.46
CA GLN A 361 -17.14 9.14 9.11
C GLN A 361 -16.74 9.15 10.58
N PHE A 362 -16.51 10.34 11.10
CA PHE A 362 -16.53 10.63 12.53
C PHE A 362 -17.53 11.78 12.74
N GLY A 363 -18.71 11.47 13.23
CA GLY A 363 -19.83 12.41 13.26
C GLY A 363 -20.14 12.94 11.87
N SER A 364 -20.02 14.27 11.66
CA SER A 364 -20.25 14.91 10.35
C SER A 364 -19.00 15.01 9.46
N HIS A 365 -17.83 14.56 9.94
CA HIS A 365 -16.57 14.66 9.23
C HIS A 365 -16.25 13.39 8.45
N THR A 366 -15.86 13.55 7.19
CA THR A 366 -15.36 12.46 6.35
C THR A 366 -13.84 12.35 6.51
N LEU A 367 -13.36 11.15 6.78
CA LEU A 367 -11.92 10.87 6.92
C LEU A 367 -11.30 10.52 5.57
N ALA A 368 -10.07 10.97 5.36
CA ALA A 368 -9.26 10.48 4.26
C ALA A 368 -8.82 9.05 4.59
N GLY A 369 -9.23 8.07 3.77
CA GLY A 369 -8.80 6.69 3.89
C GLY A 369 -7.34 6.51 3.46
N SER A 370 -6.71 5.41 3.89
CA SER A 370 -5.39 5.05 3.39
C SER A 370 -5.44 4.82 1.88
N GLN A 371 -4.69 5.63 1.15
CA GLN A 371 -4.56 5.47 -0.30
C GLN A 371 -3.32 4.64 -0.68
N ARG A 372 -2.45 4.37 0.28
CA ARG A 372 -1.18 3.66 0.08
C ARG A 372 -1.31 2.18 0.38
N LEU A 373 -2.00 1.81 1.45
CA LEU A 373 -2.36 0.42 1.73
C LEU A 373 -3.63 0.06 0.94
N ASN A 374 -3.45 -0.57 -0.22
CA ASN A 374 -4.51 -0.79 -1.19
C ASN A 374 -4.46 -2.18 -1.83
N GLY A 375 -5.42 -2.48 -2.70
CA GLY A 375 -5.50 -3.77 -3.39
C GLY A 375 -4.28 -4.11 -4.26
N PHE A 376 -3.50 -3.13 -4.73
CA PHE A 376 -2.25 -3.40 -5.46
C PHE A 376 -1.19 -4.02 -4.54
N VAL A 377 -1.01 -3.49 -3.32
CA VAL A 377 -0.06 -4.03 -2.34
C VAL A 377 -0.42 -5.47 -1.99
N LEU A 378 -1.70 -5.77 -1.74
CA LEU A 378 -2.15 -7.14 -1.45
C LEU A 378 -2.02 -8.07 -2.66
N THR A 379 -2.24 -7.57 -3.88
CA THR A 379 -2.01 -8.36 -5.10
C THR A 379 -0.52 -8.72 -5.25
N MET A 380 0.38 -7.77 -4.99
CA MET A 380 1.83 -8.03 -4.98
C MET A 380 2.22 -9.00 -3.85
N LEU A 381 1.60 -8.89 -2.68
CA LEU A 381 1.83 -9.82 -1.57
C LEU A 381 1.44 -11.25 -1.93
N LEU A 382 0.27 -11.46 -2.53
CA LEU A 382 -0.15 -12.77 -3.01
C LEU A 382 0.84 -13.32 -4.05
N ALA A 383 1.29 -12.50 -5.00
CA ALA A 383 2.28 -12.89 -6.01
C ALA A 383 3.62 -13.29 -5.38
N TRP A 384 4.05 -12.56 -4.35
CA TRP A 384 5.27 -12.85 -3.59
C TRP A 384 5.15 -14.18 -2.84
N LEU A 385 4.05 -14.43 -2.13
CA LEU A 385 3.82 -15.67 -1.37
C LEU A 385 3.80 -16.91 -2.29
N LEU A 386 3.17 -16.81 -3.46
CA LEU A 386 3.19 -17.88 -4.47
C LEU A 386 4.61 -18.17 -4.97
N ARG A 387 5.46 -17.15 -5.07
CA ARG A 387 6.86 -17.32 -5.47
C ARG A 387 7.70 -17.94 -4.36
N CYS A 388 7.54 -17.50 -3.11
CA CYS A 388 8.25 -18.04 -1.96
C CYS A 388 7.97 -19.52 -1.76
N ALA A 389 6.72 -19.94 -1.89
CA ALA A 389 6.32 -21.34 -1.82
C ALA A 389 7.01 -22.21 -2.89
N ARG A 390 7.22 -21.68 -4.09
CA ARG A 390 7.92 -22.40 -5.19
C ARG A 390 9.44 -22.49 -4.98
N SER A 391 10.05 -21.53 -4.32
CA SER A 391 11.50 -21.50 -4.05
C SER A 391 11.92 -22.26 -2.80
N GLY A 392 10.98 -22.92 -2.11
CA GLY A 392 11.27 -23.69 -0.89
C GLY A 392 11.63 -22.83 0.33
N GLY A 393 11.31 -21.53 0.30
CA GLY A 393 11.54 -20.63 1.42
C GLY A 393 10.54 -20.89 2.55
N ASN A 394 11.04 -20.99 3.79
CA ASN A 394 10.21 -21.23 4.99
C ASN A 394 9.44 -19.99 5.48
N SER A 395 9.38 -18.91 4.69
CA SER A 395 8.96 -17.59 5.19
C SER A 395 7.46 -17.30 5.03
N GLY A 396 6.59 -18.29 4.82
CA GLY A 396 5.17 -18.02 4.65
C GLY A 396 4.30 -19.28 4.48
N PRO A 397 2.98 -19.12 4.33
CA PRO A 397 2.07 -20.24 4.08
C PRO A 397 2.44 -20.95 2.77
N ASN A 398 2.28 -22.26 2.75
CA ASN A 398 2.57 -23.11 1.60
C ASN A 398 1.49 -22.93 0.51
N LEU A 399 1.54 -21.81 -0.24
CA LEU A 399 0.59 -21.53 -1.30
C LEU A 399 1.01 -22.21 -2.61
N SER A 400 0.05 -22.84 -3.30
CA SER A 400 0.26 -23.48 -4.61
C SER A 400 -0.64 -22.87 -5.67
N CYS A 401 -0.15 -22.74 -6.89
CA CYS A 401 -0.95 -22.31 -8.04
C CYS A 401 -2.11 -23.26 -8.39
N ALA A 402 -2.12 -24.48 -7.81
CA ALA A 402 -3.23 -25.43 -7.95
C ALA A 402 -4.36 -25.18 -6.93
N MET A 403 -4.16 -24.30 -5.96
CA MET A 403 -5.17 -23.99 -4.96
C MET A 403 -6.28 -23.10 -5.54
N PRO A 404 -7.55 -23.32 -5.14
CA PRO A 404 -8.65 -22.45 -5.52
C PRO A 404 -8.50 -21.05 -4.88
N ALA A 405 -9.12 -20.04 -5.49
CA ALA A 405 -9.05 -18.65 -5.07
C ALA A 405 -9.31 -18.43 -3.56
N TYR A 406 -10.23 -19.19 -2.99
CA TYR A 406 -10.55 -19.16 -1.56
C TYR A 406 -9.34 -19.52 -0.68
N GLN A 407 -8.63 -20.60 -1.02
CA GLN A 407 -7.47 -21.03 -0.23
C GLN A 407 -6.31 -20.05 -0.36
N LEU A 408 -6.12 -19.47 -1.54
CA LEU A 408 -5.15 -18.40 -1.77
C LEU A 408 -5.48 -17.17 -0.94
N PHE A 409 -6.76 -16.74 -0.94
CA PHE A 409 -7.24 -15.64 -0.11
C PHE A 409 -6.99 -15.90 1.38
N LYS A 410 -7.44 -17.07 1.87
CA LYS A 410 -7.26 -17.49 3.27
C LYS A 410 -5.78 -17.47 3.68
N GLY A 411 -4.89 -18.01 2.86
CA GLY A 411 -3.46 -18.05 3.15
C GLY A 411 -2.83 -16.66 3.26
N VAL A 412 -3.25 -15.69 2.43
CA VAL A 412 -2.80 -14.30 2.56
C VAL A 412 -3.30 -13.67 3.86
N ILE A 413 -4.57 -13.91 4.24
CA ILE A 413 -5.14 -13.39 5.50
C ILE A 413 -4.42 -13.98 6.71
N GLU A 414 -4.16 -15.29 6.73
CA GLU A 414 -3.43 -15.95 7.80
C GLU A 414 -1.99 -15.43 7.90
N PHE A 415 -1.32 -15.19 6.78
CA PHE A 415 0.00 -14.56 6.75
C PHE A 415 -0.04 -13.15 7.34
N LEU A 416 -0.96 -12.28 6.89
CA LEU A 416 -1.11 -10.92 7.40
C LEU A 416 -1.45 -10.87 8.89
N ALA A 417 -2.15 -11.87 9.42
CA ALA A 417 -2.51 -11.96 10.84
C ALA A 417 -1.31 -12.13 11.77
N VAL A 418 -0.18 -12.65 11.26
CA VAL A 418 1.01 -13.01 12.05
C VAL A 418 2.22 -12.17 11.68
N HIS A 419 2.41 -11.90 10.38
CA HIS A 419 3.64 -11.31 9.86
C HIS A 419 3.81 -9.85 10.26
N ASP A 420 5.04 -9.50 10.64
CA ASP A 420 5.47 -8.13 10.91
C ASP A 420 6.51 -7.69 9.88
N PHE A 421 6.14 -6.71 9.04
CA PHE A 421 7.01 -6.17 8.00
C PHE A 421 8.14 -5.28 8.53
N GLU A 422 8.08 -4.87 9.78
CA GLU A 422 9.13 -4.12 10.47
C GLU A 422 10.21 -5.05 10.98
N GLU A 423 9.82 -6.09 11.73
CA GLU A 423 10.74 -7.08 12.29
C GLU A 423 11.31 -8.02 11.21
N THR A 424 10.47 -8.41 10.25
CA THR A 424 10.81 -9.36 9.18
C THR A 424 10.54 -8.77 7.81
N PRO A 425 11.51 -8.06 7.21
CA PRO A 425 11.40 -7.50 5.88
C PRO A 425 11.06 -8.55 4.81
N ALA A 426 10.09 -8.25 3.95
CA ALA A 426 9.73 -9.08 2.80
C ALA A 426 10.39 -8.56 1.52
N GLN A 427 10.86 -9.47 0.65
CA GLN A 427 11.50 -9.09 -0.62
C GLN A 427 11.31 -10.16 -1.70
N PHE A 428 11.19 -9.75 -2.94
CA PHE A 428 11.06 -10.66 -4.08
C PHE A 428 12.38 -11.31 -4.49
N GLY A 429 13.49 -10.60 -4.36
CA GLY A 429 14.83 -11.05 -4.75
C GLY A 429 15.75 -11.23 -3.54
N SER A 430 16.75 -12.08 -3.66
CA SER A 430 17.77 -12.28 -2.63
C SER A 430 18.88 -11.21 -2.62
N SER A 431 18.92 -10.32 -3.60
CA SER A 431 20.01 -9.36 -3.81
C SER A 431 19.67 -7.93 -3.36
N ALA A 432 18.50 -7.68 -2.78
CA ALA A 432 18.17 -6.37 -2.26
C ALA A 432 19.00 -6.06 -1.00
N ASP A 433 19.55 -4.86 -0.93
CA ASP A 433 20.14 -4.32 0.31
C ASP A 433 18.98 -3.98 1.28
N THR A 434 18.43 -5.01 1.95
CA THR A 434 17.33 -4.84 2.90
C THR A 434 17.68 -3.90 4.04
N ALA A 435 18.95 -3.86 4.48
CA ALA A 435 19.40 -2.92 5.50
C ALA A 435 19.22 -1.46 5.04
N ALA A 436 19.42 -1.17 3.74
CA ALA A 436 19.19 0.16 3.20
C ALA A 436 17.72 0.59 3.31
N PHE A 437 16.79 -0.36 3.18
CA PHE A 437 15.37 -0.07 3.32
C PHE A 437 14.96 0.00 4.80
N SER A 438 15.39 -0.94 5.65
CA SER A 438 15.04 -0.97 7.08
C SER A 438 15.57 0.25 7.85
N ASP A 439 16.73 0.77 7.47
CA ASP A 439 17.30 1.98 8.08
C ASP A 439 16.46 3.26 7.79
N ASN A 440 15.63 3.25 6.73
CA ASN A 440 14.94 4.44 6.23
C ASN A 440 13.41 4.31 6.15
N PHE A 441 12.87 3.11 6.36
CA PHE A 441 11.43 2.84 6.40
C PHE A 441 11.12 1.96 7.61
N GLY A 442 10.02 2.22 8.31
CA GLY A 442 9.57 1.38 9.43
C GLY A 442 9.23 -0.03 8.98
N ALA A 443 8.53 -0.17 7.86
CA ALA A 443 8.13 -1.46 7.31
C ALA A 443 8.66 -1.66 5.89
N VAL A 444 9.08 -2.88 5.55
CA VAL A 444 9.77 -3.16 4.29
C VAL A 444 9.14 -4.31 3.52
N PHE A 445 8.71 -4.01 2.29
CA PHE A 445 8.32 -4.99 1.29
C PHE A 445 8.90 -4.57 -0.08
N VAL A 446 10.03 -5.15 -0.44
CA VAL A 446 10.79 -4.75 -1.65
C VAL A 446 10.22 -5.44 -2.89
N ASP A 447 10.00 -4.65 -3.93
CA ASP A 447 9.44 -5.06 -5.22
C ASP A 447 10.34 -6.00 -6.04
N PRO A 448 9.84 -6.63 -7.14
CA PRO A 448 10.64 -7.52 -7.99
C PRO A 448 11.88 -6.89 -8.64
N SER A 449 11.93 -5.57 -8.77
CA SER A 449 13.10 -4.85 -9.30
C SER A 449 14.20 -4.60 -8.27
N ASN A 450 13.97 -4.94 -7.00
CA ASN A 450 14.83 -4.66 -5.84
C ASN A 450 15.13 -3.16 -5.63
N SER A 451 14.25 -2.28 -6.11
CA SER A 451 14.49 -0.83 -6.10
C SER A 451 13.47 -0.04 -5.28
N LEU A 452 12.25 -0.55 -5.13
CA LEU A 452 11.13 0.15 -4.50
C LEU A 452 10.59 -0.61 -3.30
N ASN A 453 10.44 0.08 -2.17
CA ASN A 453 9.63 -0.42 -1.07
C ASN A 453 8.14 -0.18 -1.38
N LEU A 454 7.37 -1.26 -1.57
CA LEU A 454 5.94 -1.21 -1.87
C LEU A 454 5.10 -0.63 -0.71
N LEU A 455 5.64 -0.68 0.52
CA LEU A 455 5.04 -0.08 1.72
C LEU A 455 5.51 1.35 1.96
N SER A 456 6.27 1.96 1.03
CA SER A 456 6.71 3.35 1.18
C SER A 456 5.51 4.29 1.40
N GLY A 457 5.56 5.06 2.50
CA GLY A 457 4.51 5.98 2.92
C GLY A 457 3.27 5.33 3.55
N VAL A 458 3.23 4.02 3.75
CA VAL A 458 2.28 3.36 4.66
C VAL A 458 2.74 3.66 6.08
N GLN A 459 1.81 4.09 6.93
CA GLN A 459 2.12 4.38 8.33
C GLN A 459 2.15 3.08 9.15
N GLU A 460 2.96 3.03 10.17
CA GLU A 460 3.07 1.88 11.08
C GLU A 460 1.69 1.47 11.65
N TRP A 461 0.91 2.43 12.12
CA TRP A 461 -0.41 2.17 12.67
C TRP A 461 -1.38 1.54 11.65
N GLU A 462 -1.24 1.85 10.35
CA GLU A 462 -2.05 1.22 9.29
C GLU A 462 -1.74 -0.27 9.15
N LEU A 463 -0.50 -0.68 9.36
CA LEU A 463 -0.08 -2.08 9.33
C LEU A 463 -0.52 -2.83 10.60
N ILE A 464 -0.44 -2.20 11.77
CA ILE A 464 -0.97 -2.75 13.02
C ILE A 464 -2.48 -2.97 12.88
N GLU A 465 -3.20 -1.97 12.37
CA GLU A 465 -4.64 -2.07 12.10
C GLU A 465 -4.95 -3.20 11.10
N LEU A 466 -4.21 -3.29 10.00
CA LEU A 466 -4.36 -4.35 9.00
C LEU A 466 -4.16 -5.74 9.64
N ARG A 467 -3.14 -5.90 10.48
CA ARG A 467 -2.86 -7.14 11.20
C ARG A 467 -4.01 -7.51 12.14
N MET A 468 -4.56 -6.55 12.88
CA MET A 468 -5.73 -6.76 13.73
C MET A 468 -6.95 -7.22 12.91
N GLU A 469 -7.25 -6.55 11.81
CA GLU A 469 -8.35 -6.92 10.90
C GLU A 469 -8.15 -8.29 10.26
N ALA A 470 -6.92 -8.64 9.90
CA ALA A 470 -6.58 -9.95 9.36
C ALA A 470 -6.78 -11.06 10.42
N ARG A 471 -6.39 -10.82 11.68
CA ARG A 471 -6.64 -11.75 12.80
C ARG A 471 -8.13 -11.98 13.01
N LEU A 472 -8.94 -10.92 13.04
CA LEU A 472 -10.39 -11.04 13.17
C LEU A 472 -11.00 -11.80 11.99
N THR A 473 -10.55 -11.51 10.78
CA THR A 473 -11.00 -12.21 9.57
C THR A 473 -10.61 -13.69 9.59
N ALA A 474 -9.39 -14.02 10.01
CA ALA A 474 -8.95 -15.41 10.16
C ALA A 474 -9.80 -16.18 11.18
N LEU A 475 -10.16 -15.54 12.30
CA LEU A 475 -11.08 -16.13 13.28
C LEU A 475 -12.49 -16.34 12.71
N ASP A 476 -13.00 -15.39 11.92
CA ASP A 476 -14.32 -15.49 11.28
C ASP A 476 -14.35 -16.59 10.21
N ILE A 477 -13.30 -16.71 9.38
CA ILE A 477 -13.18 -17.78 8.39
C ILE A 477 -13.09 -19.16 9.06
N ASN A 478 -12.33 -19.28 10.14
CA ASN A 478 -12.11 -20.53 10.87
C ASN A 478 -13.19 -20.83 11.91
N HIS A 479 -14.22 -20.03 12.04
CA HIS A 479 -15.28 -20.24 13.03
C HIS A 479 -16.11 -21.49 12.69
N HIS A 480 -16.22 -22.43 13.64
CA HIS A 480 -16.75 -23.77 13.38
C HIS A 480 -18.28 -23.86 13.24
N VAL A 481 -19.04 -22.95 13.85
CA VAL A 481 -20.51 -23.07 13.96
C VAL A 481 -21.26 -22.09 13.06
N ALA A 482 -20.87 -20.82 13.02
CA ALA A 482 -21.62 -19.79 12.28
C ALA A 482 -20.98 -19.47 10.93
N ASP A 483 -21.80 -19.28 9.91
CA ASP A 483 -21.39 -18.61 8.69
C ASP A 483 -21.19 -17.13 8.99
N ARG A 484 -19.99 -16.62 8.70
CA ARG A 484 -19.60 -15.23 8.91
C ARG A 484 -19.14 -14.52 7.62
N PHE A 485 -19.60 -15.03 6.50
CA PHE A 485 -19.31 -14.45 5.19
C PHE A 485 -19.63 -12.95 5.14
N ASP A 486 -20.79 -12.56 5.69
CA ASP A 486 -21.22 -11.16 5.74
C ASP A 486 -20.21 -10.27 6.48
N ARG A 487 -19.63 -10.75 7.57
CA ARG A 487 -18.61 -10.00 8.32
C ARG A 487 -17.30 -9.85 7.56
N VAL A 488 -16.95 -10.85 6.77
CA VAL A 488 -15.70 -10.86 6.00
C VAL A 488 -15.79 -9.95 4.78
N PHE A 489 -16.90 -10.01 4.03
CA PHE A 489 -17.00 -9.38 2.70
C PHE A 489 -18.09 -8.31 2.55
N LEU A 490 -19.17 -8.35 3.31
CA LEU A 490 -20.31 -7.45 3.11
C LEU A 490 -20.40 -6.34 4.15
N SER A 491 -19.99 -6.63 5.39
CA SER A 491 -19.95 -5.61 6.43
C SER A 491 -18.81 -4.65 6.16
N ALA A 492 -19.14 -3.41 5.82
CA ALA A 492 -18.14 -2.35 5.87
C ALA A 492 -17.57 -2.29 7.29
N ALA A 493 -16.24 -2.31 7.41
CA ALA A 493 -15.62 -1.99 8.68
C ALA A 493 -16.20 -0.66 9.15
N LEU A 494 -16.72 -0.66 10.35
CA LEU A 494 -17.50 0.39 11.03
C LEU A 494 -17.47 1.75 10.34
N THR A 495 -18.62 2.21 9.86
CA THR A 495 -18.77 3.53 9.25
C THR A 495 -18.36 4.64 10.23
N ASP A 496 -18.54 4.40 11.53
CA ASP A 496 -18.10 5.29 12.61
C ASP A 496 -16.84 4.73 13.28
N ILE A 497 -15.73 5.46 13.14
CA ILE A 497 -14.45 5.07 13.75
C ILE A 497 -14.48 5.16 15.29
N SER A 498 -15.42 5.89 15.89
CA SER A 498 -15.54 5.98 17.36
C SER A 498 -15.76 4.63 18.02
N ALA A 499 -16.41 3.68 17.32
CA ALA A 499 -16.63 2.33 17.83
C ALA A 499 -15.39 1.41 17.73
N LYS A 500 -14.34 1.85 17.04
CA LYS A 500 -13.11 1.08 16.83
C LYS A 500 -12.04 1.35 17.88
N TYR A 501 -12.04 2.55 18.46
CA TYR A 501 -11.03 3.03 19.40
C TYR A 501 -11.62 3.24 20.79
N ASP A 502 -10.83 2.99 21.82
CA ASP A 502 -11.23 3.28 23.21
C ASP A 502 -11.33 4.78 23.47
N HIS A 503 -10.43 5.55 22.82
CA HIS A 503 -10.43 7.00 22.89
C HIS A 503 -10.26 7.59 21.50
N VAL A 504 -11.00 8.67 21.22
CA VAL A 504 -10.86 9.45 19.99
C VAL A 504 -10.70 10.93 20.33
N PHE A 505 -9.62 11.54 19.84
CA PHE A 505 -9.33 12.95 20.03
C PHE A 505 -9.42 13.68 18.69
N ARG A 506 -10.02 14.86 18.69
CA ARG A 506 -10.01 15.80 17.57
C ARG A 506 -8.91 16.82 17.78
N LEU A 507 -7.95 16.89 16.87
CA LEU A 507 -6.84 17.84 16.89
C LEU A 507 -6.94 18.76 15.68
N GLU A 508 -6.93 20.07 15.93
CA GLU A 508 -6.88 21.10 14.90
C GLU A 508 -5.48 21.70 14.84
N VAL A 509 -4.80 21.55 13.70
CA VAL A 509 -3.42 22.00 13.49
C VAL A 509 -3.40 23.16 12.52
N ASP A 510 -2.76 24.27 12.92
CA ASP A 510 -2.44 25.37 12.03
C ASP A 510 -1.15 25.03 11.26
N LEU A 511 -1.31 24.55 10.03
CA LEU A 511 -0.21 24.11 9.18
C LEU A 511 0.81 25.24 8.94
N SER A 512 0.37 26.50 8.85
CA SER A 512 1.27 27.62 8.63
C SER A 512 2.16 27.88 9.84
N LYS A 513 1.64 27.71 11.05
CA LYS A 513 2.43 27.82 12.28
C LYS A 513 3.36 26.61 12.46
N PHE A 514 2.90 25.43 12.12
CA PHE A 514 3.72 24.23 12.13
C PHE A 514 4.96 24.38 11.23
N LEU A 515 4.78 24.94 10.04
CA LEU A 515 5.86 25.18 9.07
C LEU A 515 6.71 26.42 9.41
N SER A 516 6.11 27.47 10.02
CA SER A 516 6.77 28.76 10.29
C SER A 516 7.32 28.91 11.71
N ALA A 517 7.15 27.92 12.59
CA ALA A 517 7.54 28.05 13.99
C ALA A 517 9.01 28.47 14.17
N LYS A 518 9.19 29.57 14.91
CA LYS A 518 10.47 30.26 15.15
C LYS A 518 11.42 29.53 16.11
N HIS A 519 11.58 28.23 15.93
CA HIS A 519 12.61 27.48 16.65
C HIS A 519 13.83 27.37 15.73
N GLY A 520 15.03 27.44 16.24
CA GLY A 520 16.33 27.57 15.57
C GLY A 520 16.49 27.13 14.10
N ALA A 521 17.51 27.55 13.42
CA ALA A 521 17.69 27.34 11.98
C ALA A 521 17.66 25.84 11.59
N GLU A 522 18.24 24.95 12.40
CA GLU A 522 18.24 23.50 12.18
C GLU A 522 16.85 22.88 12.19
N LEU A 523 15.99 23.31 13.11
CA LEU A 523 14.62 22.78 13.22
C LEU A 523 13.73 23.24 12.05
N LYS A 524 13.97 24.43 11.49
CA LYS A 524 13.29 24.92 10.28
C LYS A 524 13.66 24.11 9.06
N THR A 525 14.94 23.82 8.89
CA THR A 525 15.46 23.03 7.76
C THR A 525 14.90 21.61 7.81
N SER A 526 14.92 20.97 8.96
CA SER A 526 14.37 19.62 9.16
C SER A 526 12.87 19.54 8.86
N ARG A 527 12.08 20.54 9.30
CA ARG A 527 10.63 20.57 9.05
C ARG A 527 10.31 20.78 7.59
N ARG A 528 11.03 21.67 6.92
CA ARG A 528 10.85 21.91 5.50
C ARG A 528 11.26 20.71 4.66
N LEU A 529 12.33 20.02 5.03
CA LEU A 529 12.72 18.77 4.37
C LEU A 529 11.66 17.69 4.51
N ALA A 530 11.05 17.52 5.70
CA ALA A 530 9.96 16.56 5.90
C ALA A 530 8.75 16.90 5.01
N GLU A 531 8.37 18.19 4.89
CA GLU A 531 7.30 18.60 3.97
C GLU A 531 7.61 18.24 2.52
N LEU A 532 8.82 18.56 2.07
CA LEU A 532 9.29 18.30 0.72
C LEU A 532 9.40 16.80 0.42
N GLU A 533 9.78 16.02 1.42
CA GLU A 533 9.87 14.56 1.31
C GLU A 533 8.51 13.90 1.15
N PHE A 534 7.50 14.30 1.92
CA PHE A 534 6.15 13.73 1.85
C PHE A 534 5.26 14.35 0.76
N GLY A 535 5.70 15.44 0.14
CA GLY A 535 5.01 16.11 -0.96
C GLY A 535 3.75 16.89 -0.57
N HIS A 536 3.33 16.83 0.72
CA HIS A 536 2.18 17.57 1.22
C HIS A 536 2.32 17.87 2.72
N PRO A 537 2.01 19.08 3.18
CA PRO A 537 2.13 19.46 4.60
C PRO A 537 1.33 18.55 5.54
N VAL A 538 0.12 18.17 5.14
CA VAL A 538 -0.74 17.28 5.95
C VAL A 538 -0.09 15.92 6.17
N ALA A 539 0.49 15.33 5.13
CA ALA A 539 1.18 14.03 5.24
C ALA A 539 2.42 14.12 6.14
N ALA A 540 3.18 15.23 6.05
CA ALA A 540 4.33 15.48 6.91
C ALA A 540 3.90 15.64 8.39
N VAL A 541 2.81 16.37 8.66
CA VAL A 541 2.24 16.51 10.00
C VAL A 541 1.70 15.19 10.52
N GLN A 542 0.96 14.44 9.69
CA GLN A 542 0.43 13.13 10.04
C GLN A 542 1.54 12.17 10.47
N ASN A 543 2.59 12.04 9.66
CA ASN A 543 3.74 11.19 9.98
C ASN A 543 4.41 11.58 11.29
N ARG A 544 4.62 12.88 11.50
CA ARG A 544 5.24 13.39 12.73
C ARG A 544 4.35 13.20 13.96
N LEU A 545 3.04 13.44 13.85
CA LEU A 545 2.09 13.18 14.94
C LEU A 545 2.03 11.70 15.28
N SER A 546 1.98 10.83 14.27
CA SER A 546 1.97 9.38 14.47
C SER A 546 3.22 8.94 15.22
N SER A 547 4.41 9.29 14.72
CA SER A 547 5.68 8.94 15.38
C SER A 547 5.79 9.50 16.80
N PHE A 548 5.39 10.77 17.00
CA PHE A 548 5.42 11.40 18.33
C PHE A 548 4.49 10.69 19.32
N LEU A 549 3.24 10.46 18.92
CA LEU A 549 2.23 9.87 19.80
C LEU A 549 2.50 8.39 20.08
N SER A 550 2.97 7.63 19.08
CA SER A 550 3.37 6.23 19.28
C SER A 550 4.53 6.14 20.29
N SER A 551 5.54 7.01 20.18
CA SER A 551 6.64 7.04 21.14
C SER A 551 6.20 7.52 22.54
N ALA A 552 5.27 8.48 22.62
CA ALA A 552 4.80 9.01 23.90
C ALA A 552 3.87 8.05 24.65
N LEU A 553 3.10 7.23 23.93
CA LEU A 553 2.11 6.30 24.48
C LEU A 553 2.52 4.83 24.37
N GLU A 554 3.78 4.55 24.06
CA GLU A 554 4.32 3.23 23.75
C GLU A 554 3.83 2.09 24.65
N ARG A 555 3.75 2.35 25.96
CA ARG A 555 3.30 1.36 26.95
C ARG A 555 1.80 1.39 27.24
N HIS A 556 1.16 2.53 27.01
CA HIS A 556 -0.25 2.73 27.35
C HIS A 556 -1.21 2.36 26.21
N ALA A 557 -0.73 2.33 24.98
CA ALA A 557 -1.54 2.10 23.80
C ALA A 557 -0.97 0.98 22.93
N ARG A 558 -1.85 0.09 22.47
CA ARG A 558 -1.54 -0.92 21.45
C ARG A 558 -1.55 -0.35 20.05
N LEU A 559 -2.32 0.71 19.85
CA LEU A 559 -2.49 1.36 18.56
C LEU A 559 -2.78 2.84 18.77
N VAL A 560 -2.05 3.68 18.04
CA VAL A 560 -2.32 5.11 17.94
C VAL A 560 -2.46 5.47 16.46
N ALA A 561 -3.68 5.65 16.00
CA ALA A 561 -4.00 5.95 14.61
C ALA A 561 -4.23 7.45 14.42
N VAL A 562 -3.68 8.03 13.36
CA VAL A 562 -3.81 9.46 13.03
C VAL A 562 -4.49 9.61 11.68
N HIS A 563 -5.77 9.99 11.70
CA HIS A 563 -6.59 10.12 10.49
C HIS A 563 -6.75 11.59 10.09
N PRO A 564 -6.27 12.02 8.93
CA PRO A 564 -6.58 13.34 8.39
C PRO A 564 -8.03 13.42 7.92
N CYS A 565 -8.66 14.60 8.05
CA CYS A 565 -9.99 14.85 7.53
C CYS A 565 -9.95 15.06 6.00
N ALA A 566 -10.86 14.43 5.25
CA ALA A 566 -10.89 14.52 3.80
C ALA A 566 -11.32 15.89 3.28
N ASP A 567 -12.22 16.57 4.00
CA ASP A 567 -12.77 17.87 3.61
C ASP A 567 -11.73 19.00 3.52
N ALA A 568 -10.53 18.72 4.05
CA ALA A 568 -9.42 19.66 4.10
C ALA A 568 -8.39 19.49 2.96
N CYS A 569 -8.56 18.53 2.07
CA CYS A 569 -7.51 18.12 1.12
C CYS A 569 -7.51 18.84 -0.23
N PHE A 570 -8.51 19.69 -0.53
CA PHE A 570 -8.54 20.45 -1.79
C PHE A 570 -8.02 21.87 -1.57
N VAL A 571 -6.75 22.06 -1.88
CA VAL A 571 -6.17 23.38 -2.04
C VAL A 571 -6.39 23.81 -3.48
N ASP A 572 -7.44 24.59 -3.73
CA ASP A 572 -7.46 25.47 -4.89
C ASP A 572 -6.30 26.45 -4.69
N GLY A 573 -5.35 26.50 -5.65
CA GLY A 573 -4.01 27.12 -5.53
C GLY A 573 -3.93 28.60 -5.08
N THR A 574 -4.99 29.16 -4.50
CA THR A 574 -5.09 30.56 -4.12
C THR A 574 -5.30 30.82 -2.63
N LYS A 575 -5.62 29.79 -1.81
CA LYS A 575 -5.69 29.96 -0.34
C LYS A 575 -5.16 28.69 0.32
N ALA A 576 -3.91 28.75 0.78
CA ALA A 576 -3.37 27.75 1.68
C ALA A 576 -4.32 27.57 2.87
N MET A 577 -4.88 26.37 3.04
CA MET A 577 -5.67 26.04 4.22
C MET A 577 -4.77 26.15 5.43
N ARG A 578 -5.03 27.15 6.27
CA ARG A 578 -4.21 27.42 7.45
C ARG A 578 -4.42 26.39 8.55
N ARG A 579 -5.61 25.75 8.60
CA ARG A 579 -5.97 24.78 9.64
C ARG A 579 -6.44 23.48 9.04
N HIS A 580 -5.97 22.39 9.61
CA HIS A 580 -6.36 21.04 9.24
C HIS A 580 -6.78 20.25 10.47
N VAL A 581 -7.79 19.41 10.32
CA VAL A 581 -8.31 18.58 11.40
C VAL A 581 -7.77 17.15 11.26
N PHE A 582 -7.25 16.63 12.36
CA PHE A 582 -6.88 15.22 12.52
C PHE A 582 -7.74 14.58 13.59
N PHE A 583 -8.09 13.33 13.39
CA PHE A 583 -8.68 12.48 14.42
C PHE A 583 -7.65 11.46 14.87
N ILE A 584 -7.40 11.42 16.17
CA ILE A 584 -6.43 10.51 16.78
C ILE A 584 -7.23 9.44 17.52
N GLY A 585 -7.17 8.20 17.02
CA GLY A 585 -7.78 7.04 17.64
C GLY A 585 -6.74 6.29 18.46
N VAL A 586 -7.08 5.94 19.71
CA VAL A 586 -6.21 5.20 20.61
C VAL A 586 -6.90 3.92 21.05
N VAL A 587 -6.25 2.79 20.86
CA VAL A 587 -6.60 1.50 21.46
C VAL A 587 -5.67 1.29 22.65
N ALA A 588 -6.23 1.32 23.84
CA ALA A 588 -5.47 1.22 25.09
C ALA A 588 -4.94 -0.19 25.34
N ASP A 589 -3.80 -0.30 25.99
CA ASP A 589 -3.35 -1.57 26.52
C ASP A 589 -4.04 -1.85 27.86
N ALA A 590 -4.78 -2.95 27.93
CA ALA A 590 -5.60 -3.27 29.11
C ALA A 590 -4.78 -3.45 30.41
N ALA A 591 -3.51 -3.84 30.30
CA ALA A 591 -2.63 -4.05 31.45
C ALA A 591 -1.98 -2.75 31.92
N GLU A 592 -1.54 -1.90 30.98
CA GLU A 592 -0.70 -0.74 31.24
C GLU A 592 -1.47 0.60 31.22
N ALA A 593 -2.67 0.65 30.63
CA ALA A 593 -3.44 1.90 30.46
C ALA A 593 -3.80 2.61 31.78
N ARG A 594 -3.80 1.89 32.91
CA ARG A 594 -4.11 2.43 34.24
C ARG A 594 -2.87 2.84 35.04
N ARG A 595 -1.71 2.73 34.46
CA ARG A 595 -0.47 3.13 35.09
C ARG A 595 -0.44 4.65 35.28
N LEU A 596 -0.24 5.08 36.52
CA LEU A 596 -0.32 6.52 36.87
C LEU A 596 1.00 7.26 36.68
N VAL A 597 2.12 6.52 36.68
CA VAL A 597 3.46 7.09 36.62
C VAL A 597 4.33 6.27 35.68
N ASP A 598 4.94 6.92 34.70
CA ASP A 598 5.97 6.36 33.86
C ASP A 598 7.34 6.78 34.33
N LEU A 599 8.20 5.80 34.56
CA LEU A 599 9.60 6.06 34.84
C LEU A 599 10.35 6.25 33.54
N GLY A 600 10.92 7.43 33.34
CA GLY A 600 11.79 7.69 32.19
C GLY A 600 13.09 6.87 32.24
N PRO A 601 13.86 6.86 31.12
CA PRO A 601 15.16 6.21 31.06
C PRO A 601 16.13 6.79 32.10
N ASN A 602 16.97 5.91 32.69
CA ASN A 602 17.97 6.35 33.66
C ASN A 602 18.99 7.29 33.01
N PRO A 603 19.13 8.56 33.46
CA PRO A 603 20.04 9.53 32.84
C PRO A 603 21.51 9.10 32.84
N ASP A 604 21.92 8.31 33.83
CA ASP A 604 23.31 7.87 33.96
C ASP A 604 23.63 6.68 33.02
N ALA A 605 22.65 5.81 32.78
CA ALA A 605 22.81 4.64 31.91
C ALA A 605 22.48 4.94 30.43
N GLN A 606 21.49 5.82 30.19
CA GLN A 606 20.93 6.11 28.86
C GLN A 606 20.73 7.62 28.64
N PRO A 607 21.80 8.43 28.61
CA PRO A 607 21.71 9.90 28.60
C PRO A 607 20.97 10.47 27.38
N GLN A 608 21.11 9.83 26.21
CA GLN A 608 20.43 10.28 25.00
C GLN A 608 18.92 10.03 25.05
N GLU A 609 18.50 8.87 25.55
CA GLU A 609 17.09 8.51 25.70
C GLU A 609 16.43 9.35 26.79
N ALA A 610 17.10 9.57 27.90
CA ALA A 610 16.64 10.46 28.95
C ALA A 610 16.47 11.91 28.45
N SER A 611 17.38 12.40 27.61
CA SER A 611 17.26 13.71 26.96
C SER A 611 16.06 13.76 26.01
N ARG A 612 15.84 12.73 25.21
CA ARG A 612 14.65 12.60 24.34
C ARG A 612 13.37 12.57 25.16
N PHE A 613 13.33 11.78 26.22
CA PHE A 613 12.19 11.68 27.13
C PHE A 613 11.82 13.06 27.73
N ARG A 614 12.82 13.80 28.22
CA ARG A 614 12.62 15.17 28.73
C ARG A 614 12.14 16.14 27.64
N ALA A 615 12.64 16.00 26.42
CA ALA A 615 12.21 16.83 25.30
C ALA A 615 10.73 16.57 24.92
N TYR A 616 10.24 15.33 25.10
CA TYR A 616 8.83 14.99 24.87
C TYR A 616 7.90 15.52 25.95
N TRP A 617 8.25 15.34 27.22
CA TRP A 617 7.37 15.61 28.35
C TRP A 617 7.56 17.02 28.94
N GLY A 618 8.66 17.73 28.59
CA GLY A 618 8.98 19.06 29.08
C GLY A 618 9.07 19.11 30.61
N GLU A 619 8.47 20.14 31.22
CA GLU A 619 8.44 20.30 32.68
C GLU A 619 7.75 19.16 33.44
N ARG A 620 6.94 18.32 32.76
CA ARG A 620 6.28 17.15 33.36
C ARG A 620 7.21 15.94 33.51
N ALA A 621 8.39 15.98 32.90
CA ALA A 621 9.39 14.92 33.01
C ALA A 621 10.22 14.97 34.32
N GLU A 622 9.94 15.89 35.22
CA GLU A 622 10.69 16.05 36.48
C GLU A 622 10.00 15.41 37.70
N LEU A 623 9.04 14.60 37.47
CA LEU A 623 8.33 13.88 38.55
C LEU A 623 9.08 12.54 38.85
#